data_75f9cdac0a6e6b225ac739b1dcd685eb
#
_entry.id   75f9cdac0a6e6b225ac739b1dcd685eb
#
_cell.length_a   1.000
_cell.length_b   1.000
_cell.length_c   1.000
_cell.angle_alpha   90.00
_cell.angle_beta   90.00
_cell.angle_gamma   90.00
#
_symmetry.space_group_name_H-M   'P 1'
#
loop_
_entity.id
_entity.type
_entity.pdbx_description
1 polymer ?
#
loop_
_entity_poly.entity_id
_entity_poly.type
_entity_poly.pdbx_seq_one_letter_code
_entity_poly.pdbx_strand_id
1 'polypeptide(L)'
;TATRGSRKEFPAVAVIVAESTQLTIYDGDDPDMPMWMVFDLLGTVGSNSNMLPRGGSGQESDITSIDFLNSKLVVGLNDVNGTVGEGLVEVNFISDFGRVYREAGSGYTSAIYNLPVSGRNSNSSYSGDYDSLAIITQTINDVAMTVLPNAPIDSATGLPVPTIAVA
;
A
#
# COMPACT_ATOMS: atom_id res chain seq x y z
N THR A 1 -10.45 -4.22 -10.85
CA THR A 1 -10.38 -5.66 -11.13
C THR A 1 -10.13 -6.38 -9.85
N ALA A 2 -10.96 -7.33 -9.54
CA ALA A 2 -10.86 -8.13 -8.34
C ALA A 2 -9.66 -9.09 -8.38
N THR A 3 -9.39 -9.72 -7.25
CA THR A 3 -8.51 -10.87 -7.14
C THR A 3 -8.84 -11.92 -8.19
N ARG A 4 -7.84 -12.57 -8.69
CA ARG A 4 -7.98 -13.69 -9.62
C ARG A 4 -7.61 -15.00 -8.96
N GLY A 5 -8.21 -16.08 -9.44
CA GLY A 5 -8.03 -17.41 -8.88
C GLY A 5 -8.77 -17.61 -7.56
N SER A 6 -8.56 -18.75 -6.94
CA SER A 6 -9.20 -19.17 -5.70
C SER A 6 -8.38 -18.86 -4.45
N ARG A 7 -7.12 -18.44 -4.63
CA ARG A 7 -6.20 -18.18 -3.52
C ARG A 7 -6.58 -16.91 -2.79
N LYS A 8 -6.85 -17.04 -1.50
CA LYS A 8 -7.21 -15.93 -0.61
C LYS A 8 -6.01 -15.38 0.14
N GLU A 9 -5.05 -16.25 0.46
CA GLU A 9 -3.83 -15.86 1.15
C GLU A 9 -2.85 -15.20 0.19
N PHE A 10 -1.98 -14.37 0.73
CA PHE A 10 -0.86 -13.80 -0.02
C PHE A 10 0.08 -14.91 -0.50
N PRO A 11 0.56 -14.89 -1.76
CA PRO A 11 1.50 -15.88 -2.29
C PRO A 11 2.79 -15.93 -1.48
N ALA A 12 3.37 -17.13 -1.30
CA ALA A 12 4.67 -17.27 -0.65
C ALA A 12 5.79 -16.70 -1.53
N VAL A 13 5.62 -16.78 -2.85
CA VAL A 13 6.42 -16.06 -3.83
C VAL A 13 5.50 -15.12 -4.60
N ALA A 14 5.75 -13.83 -4.54
CA ALA A 14 4.99 -12.82 -5.27
C ALA A 14 5.89 -12.07 -6.24
N VAL A 15 5.38 -11.81 -7.44
CA VAL A 15 5.97 -10.84 -8.36
C VAL A 15 5.12 -9.59 -8.34
N ILE A 16 5.72 -8.47 -7.93
CA ILE A 16 5.03 -7.19 -7.78
C ILE A 16 5.53 -6.26 -8.88
N VAL A 17 4.62 -5.79 -9.71
CA VAL A 17 4.90 -4.86 -10.81
C VAL A 17 4.20 -3.55 -10.52
N ALA A 18 4.97 -2.48 -10.44
CA ALA A 18 4.47 -1.13 -10.31
C ALA A 18 4.59 -0.40 -11.66
N GLU A 19 3.49 0.18 -12.08
CA GLU A 19 3.39 1.15 -13.16
C GLU A 19 3.00 2.49 -12.54
N SER A 20 3.04 3.59 -13.27
CA SER A 20 2.79 4.90 -12.65
C SER A 20 1.48 4.95 -11.84
N THR A 21 0.43 4.34 -12.34
CA THR A 21 -0.91 4.42 -11.73
C THR A 21 -1.51 3.06 -11.38
N GLN A 22 -0.74 1.98 -11.48
CA GLN A 22 -1.22 0.64 -11.20
C GLN A 22 -0.16 -0.20 -10.50
N LEU A 23 -0.57 -1.01 -9.54
CA LEU A 23 0.25 -2.04 -8.92
C LEU A 23 -0.40 -3.40 -9.13
N THR A 24 0.32 -4.32 -9.77
CA THR A 24 -0.14 -5.69 -10.02
C THR A 24 0.70 -6.68 -9.24
N ILE A 25 0.05 -7.58 -8.55
CA ILE A 25 0.68 -8.69 -7.82
C ILE A 25 0.31 -9.99 -8.52
N TYR A 26 1.32 -10.78 -8.87
CA TYR A 26 1.18 -12.11 -9.46
C TYR A 26 1.54 -13.19 -8.45
N ASP A 27 0.84 -14.32 -8.52
CA ASP A 27 1.16 -15.52 -7.74
C ASP A 27 2.34 -16.24 -8.39
N GLY A 28 3.51 -16.09 -7.82
CA GLY A 28 4.74 -16.74 -8.31
C GLY A 28 4.92 -18.17 -7.83
N ASP A 29 4.04 -18.69 -6.96
CA ASP A 29 4.01 -20.11 -6.60
C ASP A 29 3.37 -20.95 -7.69
N ASP A 30 2.56 -20.32 -8.56
CA ASP A 30 1.91 -20.98 -9.71
C ASP A 30 2.77 -20.76 -10.97
N PRO A 31 3.16 -21.82 -11.68
CA PRO A 31 3.93 -21.70 -12.93
C PRO A 31 3.29 -20.82 -14.01
N ASP A 32 1.97 -20.72 -14.01
CA ASP A 32 1.22 -19.85 -14.93
C ASP A 32 1.19 -18.38 -14.49
N MET A 33 1.75 -18.08 -13.31
CA MET A 33 1.82 -16.72 -12.73
C MET A 33 0.49 -15.95 -12.85
N PRO A 34 -0.62 -16.49 -12.36
CA PRO A 34 -1.89 -15.80 -12.44
C PRO A 34 -1.86 -14.50 -11.64
N MET A 35 -2.60 -13.52 -12.12
CA MET A 35 -2.78 -12.27 -11.42
C MET A 35 -3.52 -12.49 -10.09
N TRP A 36 -2.86 -12.24 -8.96
CA TRP A 36 -3.45 -12.38 -7.64
C TRP A 36 -4.28 -11.15 -7.26
N MET A 37 -3.74 -9.94 -7.47
CA MET A 37 -4.43 -8.69 -7.19
C MET A 37 -3.92 -7.54 -8.07
N VAL A 38 -4.81 -6.62 -8.39
CA VAL A 38 -4.50 -5.35 -9.06
C VAL A 38 -5.04 -4.21 -8.23
N PHE A 39 -4.19 -3.24 -7.94
CA PHE A 39 -4.57 -1.95 -7.39
C PHE A 39 -4.47 -0.92 -8.51
N ASP A 40 -5.59 -0.29 -8.84
CA ASP A 40 -5.69 0.77 -9.82
C ASP A 40 -5.82 2.10 -9.08
N LEU A 41 -4.84 2.99 -9.25
CA LEU A 41 -4.79 4.30 -8.63
C LEU A 41 -5.51 5.36 -9.49
N LEU A 42 -5.85 5.01 -10.75
CA LEU A 42 -6.73 5.81 -11.60
C LEU A 42 -8.18 5.53 -11.24
N GLY A 43 -8.88 6.45 -10.68
CA GLY A 43 -10.27 6.21 -10.32
C GLY A 43 -11.11 7.46 -10.28
N THR A 44 -12.26 7.37 -10.94
CA THR A 44 -13.33 8.36 -10.85
C THR A 44 -13.91 8.36 -9.42
N VAL A 45 -13.87 9.54 -8.82
CA VAL A 45 -14.78 10.05 -7.79
C VAL A 45 -14.87 9.32 -6.45
N GLY A 46 -14.28 9.91 -5.45
CA GLY A 46 -14.91 9.93 -4.11
C GLY A 46 -14.63 8.76 -3.20
N SER A 47 -13.52 8.05 -3.34
CA SER A 47 -13.25 6.97 -2.42
C SER A 47 -11.78 6.82 -2.04
N ASN A 48 -11.47 7.30 -0.87
CA ASN A 48 -10.23 7.05 -0.14
C ASN A 48 -10.18 5.63 0.47
N SER A 49 -10.63 4.61 -0.25
CA SER A 49 -11.03 3.35 0.38
C SER A 49 -10.31 2.10 -0.12
N ASN A 50 -9.20 2.26 -0.82
CA ASN A 50 -8.36 1.13 -1.21
C ASN A 50 -7.19 0.97 -0.25
N MET A 51 -6.62 -0.23 -0.14
CA MET A 51 -5.36 -0.44 0.59
C MET A 51 -4.24 0.44 0.06
N LEU A 52 -4.24 0.73 -1.24
CA LEU A 52 -3.48 1.81 -1.85
C LEU A 52 -4.45 2.97 -2.07
N PRO A 53 -4.32 4.05 -1.32
CA PRO A 53 -5.21 5.18 -1.44
C PRO A 53 -5.09 5.81 -2.82
N ARG A 54 -6.23 6.23 -3.33
CA ARG A 54 -6.32 7.06 -4.52
C ARG A 54 -6.37 8.50 -4.10
N GLY A 55 -5.82 9.36 -4.89
CA GLY A 55 -6.16 10.77 -4.83
C GLY A 55 -7.68 10.97 -4.92
N GLY A 56 -8.22 12.03 -4.32
CA GLY A 56 -9.64 12.39 -4.42
C GLY A 56 -10.08 12.58 -5.89
N SER A 57 -11.37 12.83 -6.13
CA SER A 57 -11.92 12.92 -7.48
C SER A 57 -11.13 13.86 -8.40
N GLY A 58 -10.58 13.31 -9.49
CA GLY A 58 -9.76 14.04 -10.44
C GLY A 58 -8.29 14.17 -10.04
N GLN A 59 -7.83 13.41 -9.04
CA GLN A 59 -6.46 13.42 -8.56
C GLN A 59 -5.80 12.09 -8.88
N GLU A 60 -4.62 12.16 -9.40
CA GLU A 60 -3.80 11.02 -9.77
C GLU A 60 -2.55 11.05 -8.88
N SER A 61 -2.23 9.92 -8.28
CA SER A 61 -0.94 9.70 -7.63
C SER A 61 -0.14 8.73 -8.46
N ASP A 62 1.08 9.10 -8.80
CA ASP A 62 2.00 8.22 -9.48
C ASP A 62 2.81 7.40 -8.47
N ILE A 63 2.95 6.11 -8.73
CA ILE A 63 3.88 5.27 -8.00
C ILE A 63 5.29 5.59 -8.48
N THR A 64 6.14 6.01 -7.57
CA THR A 64 7.53 6.38 -7.85
C THR A 64 8.50 5.25 -7.54
N SER A 65 8.27 4.53 -6.46
CA SER A 65 9.12 3.44 -6.00
C SER A 65 8.35 2.46 -5.15
N ILE A 66 8.78 1.20 -5.12
CA ILE A 66 8.24 0.17 -4.25
C ILE A 66 9.37 -0.65 -3.62
N ASP A 67 9.14 -1.14 -2.41
CA ASP A 67 9.96 -2.19 -1.82
C ASP A 67 9.08 -3.18 -1.03
N PHE A 68 9.52 -4.43 -0.95
CA PHE A 68 8.77 -5.49 -0.29
C PHE A 68 9.69 -6.35 0.59
N LEU A 69 9.40 -6.37 1.88
CA LEU A 69 10.17 -7.15 2.86
C LEU A 69 9.28 -7.63 4.00
N ASN A 70 9.39 -8.90 4.37
CA ASN A 70 8.68 -9.50 5.50
C ASN A 70 7.15 -9.27 5.43
N SER A 71 6.53 -9.59 4.28
CA SER A 71 5.10 -9.40 3.99
C SER A 71 4.59 -7.95 3.98
N LYS A 72 5.48 -7.01 4.15
CA LYS A 72 5.20 -5.58 4.10
C LYS A 72 5.59 -5.01 2.74
N LEU A 73 4.65 -4.35 2.08
CA LEU A 73 4.86 -3.55 0.88
C LEU A 73 4.92 -2.08 1.29
N VAL A 74 5.90 -1.38 0.79
CA VAL A 74 5.98 0.08 0.90
C VAL A 74 5.95 0.68 -0.50
N VAL A 75 5.13 1.70 -0.67
CA VAL A 75 4.92 2.38 -1.95
C VAL A 75 5.17 3.86 -1.75
N GLY A 76 6.12 4.41 -2.46
CA GLY A 76 6.33 5.84 -2.62
C GLY A 76 5.37 6.40 -3.66
N LEU A 77 4.73 7.49 -3.35
CA LEU A 77 3.79 8.17 -4.23
C LEU A 77 4.24 9.61 -4.49
N ASN A 78 3.86 10.10 -5.66
CA ASN A 78 3.91 11.51 -6.01
C ASN A 78 2.48 12.00 -6.24
N ASP A 79 2.00 12.91 -5.41
CA ASP A 79 0.71 13.57 -5.62
C ASP A 79 0.85 14.61 -6.73
N VAL A 80 0.43 14.25 -7.94
CA VAL A 80 0.58 15.08 -9.15
C VAL A 80 -0.20 16.39 -9.03
N ASN A 81 -1.24 16.43 -8.21
CA ASN A 81 -2.14 17.59 -8.12
C ASN A 81 -2.06 18.38 -6.80
N GLY A 82 -1.24 17.92 -5.85
CA GLY A 82 -0.92 18.64 -4.61
C GLY A 82 -2.09 18.88 -3.64
N THR A 83 -3.14 18.09 -3.73
CA THR A 83 -4.39 18.36 -2.99
C THR A 83 -4.70 17.36 -1.89
N VAL A 84 -4.07 16.20 -1.87
CA VAL A 84 -4.39 15.13 -0.89
C VAL A 84 -3.25 14.86 0.09
N GLY A 85 -2.04 15.26 -0.23
CA GLY A 85 -0.91 15.11 0.66
C GLY A 85 -0.44 13.67 0.88
N GLU A 86 -0.75 12.75 -0.02
CA GLU A 86 -0.35 11.35 0.06
C GLU A 86 1.08 11.20 -0.46
N GLY A 87 1.99 10.64 0.35
CA GLY A 87 3.37 10.45 -0.05
C GLY A 87 3.85 9.01 0.12
N LEU A 88 3.53 8.36 1.22
CA LEU A 88 4.01 7.01 1.51
C LEU A 88 2.85 6.11 1.92
N VAL A 89 2.81 4.91 1.36
CA VAL A 89 1.86 3.87 1.75
C VAL A 89 2.61 2.64 2.25
N GLU A 90 2.14 2.10 3.36
CA GLU A 90 2.59 0.85 3.94
C GLU A 90 1.43 -0.14 3.95
N VAL A 91 1.63 -1.33 3.41
CA VAL A 91 0.63 -2.40 3.38
C VAL A 91 1.25 -3.69 3.94
N ASN A 92 0.55 -4.34 4.86
CA ASN A 92 0.91 -5.67 5.33
C ASN A 92 -0.20 -6.66 4.95
N PHE A 93 0.10 -7.58 4.05
CA PHE A 93 -0.87 -8.52 3.50
C PHE A 93 -1.23 -9.68 4.43
N ILE A 94 -0.43 -9.93 5.47
CA ILE A 94 -0.72 -10.98 6.45
C ILE A 94 -1.67 -10.45 7.54
N SER A 95 -1.42 -9.24 8.04
CA SER A 95 -2.26 -8.61 9.06
C SER A 95 -3.43 -7.80 8.51
N ASP A 96 -3.56 -7.71 7.18
CA ASP A 96 -4.57 -6.89 6.50
C ASP A 96 -4.54 -5.41 6.93
N PHE A 97 -3.33 -4.91 7.16
CA PHE A 97 -3.11 -3.56 7.61
C PHE A 97 -2.60 -2.68 6.46
N GLY A 98 -3.18 -1.50 6.31
CA GLY A 98 -2.70 -0.45 5.41
C GLY A 98 -2.55 0.86 6.16
N ARG A 99 -1.47 1.59 5.89
CA ARG A 99 -1.20 2.91 6.45
C ARG A 99 -0.77 3.86 5.35
N VAL A 100 -1.32 5.06 5.40
CA VAL A 100 -0.95 6.17 4.54
C VAL A 100 -0.30 7.24 5.38
N TYR A 101 0.87 7.65 4.97
CA TYR A 101 1.57 8.78 5.58
C TYR A 101 1.35 10.00 4.68
N ARG A 102 0.83 11.06 5.26
CA ARG A 102 0.51 12.31 4.57
C ARG A 102 1.35 13.46 5.09
N GLU A 103 1.45 14.50 4.30
CA GLU A 103 2.10 15.73 4.74
C GLU A 103 1.38 16.34 5.95
N ALA A 104 2.16 16.91 6.86
CA ALA A 104 1.65 17.56 8.05
C ALA A 104 0.67 18.70 7.70
N GLY A 105 -0.54 18.64 8.22
CA GLY A 105 -1.60 19.62 7.98
C GLY A 105 -2.75 19.14 7.12
N SER A 106 -2.63 18.01 6.44
CA SER A 106 -3.71 17.45 5.60
C SER A 106 -4.81 16.70 6.39
N GLY A 107 -4.63 16.49 7.68
CA GLY A 107 -5.68 16.00 8.58
C GLY A 107 -6.02 14.51 8.55
N TYR A 108 -5.32 13.69 7.75
CA TYR A 108 -5.59 12.26 7.63
C TYR A 108 -4.27 11.49 7.56
N THR A 109 -4.06 10.55 8.46
CA THR A 109 -2.72 10.00 8.63
C THR A 109 -2.59 8.49 8.64
N SER A 110 -3.62 7.72 8.90
CA SER A 110 -3.56 6.27 8.77
C SER A 110 -4.92 5.61 8.64
N ALA A 111 -4.93 4.43 8.09
CA ALA A 111 -6.12 3.63 7.95
C ALA A 111 -5.83 2.16 8.21
N ILE A 112 -6.68 1.53 8.97
CA ILE A 112 -6.69 0.09 9.16
C ILE A 112 -7.70 -0.50 8.18
N TYR A 113 -7.28 -1.53 7.45
CA TYR A 113 -8.09 -2.15 6.43
C TYR A 113 -8.56 -3.53 6.89
N ASN A 114 -9.82 -3.64 7.28
CA ASN A 114 -10.41 -4.85 7.86
C ASN A 114 -11.28 -5.64 6.88
N LEU A 115 -11.13 -5.40 5.58
CA LEU A 115 -11.97 -6.06 4.59
C LEU A 115 -11.34 -7.38 4.10
N PRO A 116 -12.16 -8.35 3.67
CA PRO A 116 -11.68 -9.57 3.04
C PRO A 116 -10.90 -9.23 1.76
N VAL A 117 -10.08 -10.17 1.29
CA VAL A 117 -9.25 -10.03 0.09
C VAL A 117 -10.03 -9.44 -1.10
N SER A 118 -11.28 -9.88 -1.30
CA SER A 118 -12.15 -9.37 -2.37
C SER A 118 -12.50 -7.88 -2.22
N GLY A 119 -12.40 -7.34 -1.02
CA GLY A 119 -12.68 -5.93 -0.73
C GLY A 119 -11.47 -5.01 -0.78
N ARG A 120 -10.25 -5.56 -0.87
CA ARG A 120 -9.01 -4.78 -0.79
C ARG A 120 -8.83 -3.75 -1.90
N ASN A 121 -9.53 -3.92 -3.01
CA ASN A 121 -9.52 -3.00 -4.16
C ASN A 121 -10.91 -2.43 -4.46
N SER A 122 -11.77 -2.34 -3.47
CA SER A 122 -13.12 -1.82 -3.63
C SER A 122 -13.34 -0.56 -2.78
N ASN A 123 -14.31 0.23 -3.20
CA ASN A 123 -14.70 1.52 -2.62
C ASN A 123 -15.36 1.45 -1.24
N SER A 124 -15.26 0.38 -0.51
CA SER A 124 -16.03 0.21 0.72
C SER A 124 -15.19 0.42 1.97
N SER A 125 -15.64 1.39 2.70
CA SER A 125 -15.49 1.59 4.14
C SER A 125 -14.09 1.49 4.74
N TYR A 126 -13.49 2.60 4.79
CA TYR A 126 -12.43 2.99 5.66
C TYR A 126 -12.91 2.95 7.11
N SER A 127 -12.44 2.06 7.92
CA SER A 127 -12.49 2.24 9.37
C SER A 127 -11.14 2.83 9.79
N GLY A 128 -11.05 4.16 9.77
CA GLY A 128 -9.80 4.82 10.07
C GLY A 128 -9.67 5.11 11.56
N ASP A 129 -8.63 4.59 12.17
CA ASP A 129 -8.00 5.30 13.26
C ASP A 129 -7.06 6.34 12.65
N TYR A 130 -7.32 7.59 12.95
CA TYR A 130 -6.49 8.70 12.49
C TYR A 130 -5.34 8.88 13.47
N ASP A 131 -4.18 8.39 13.06
CA ASP A 131 -2.93 8.62 13.77
C ASP A 131 -2.27 9.92 13.29
N SER A 132 -1.54 10.61 14.16
CA SER A 132 -0.84 11.86 13.84
C SER A 132 0.52 11.65 13.13
N LEU A 133 0.67 10.55 12.42
CA LEU A 133 1.91 10.25 11.70
C LEU A 133 1.96 11.03 10.40
N ALA A 134 2.78 12.05 10.38
CA ALA A 134 2.98 12.89 9.21
C ALA A 134 4.37 12.66 8.61
N ILE A 135 4.47 12.85 7.30
CA ILE A 135 5.74 12.97 6.57
C ILE A 135 5.97 14.44 6.19
N ILE A 136 7.20 14.74 5.82
CA ILE A 136 7.59 16.14 5.56
C ILE A 136 7.17 16.59 4.14
N THR A 137 6.97 15.65 3.22
CA THR A 137 6.72 15.94 1.81
C THR A 137 5.68 14.98 1.21
N GLN A 138 4.94 15.45 0.23
CA GLN A 138 3.96 14.67 -0.55
C GLN A 138 4.61 13.90 -1.71
N THR A 139 5.86 14.21 -2.02
CA THR A 139 6.60 13.57 -3.10
C THR A 139 7.67 12.67 -2.51
N ILE A 140 7.53 11.38 -2.72
CA ILE A 140 8.52 10.37 -2.39
C ILE A 140 9.20 9.93 -3.68
N ASN A 141 10.50 10.10 -3.76
CA ASN A 141 11.26 9.72 -4.95
C ASN A 141 11.71 8.27 -4.91
N ASP A 142 12.02 7.76 -3.72
CA ASP A 142 12.48 6.40 -3.56
C ASP A 142 12.17 5.85 -2.17
N VAL A 143 11.98 4.53 -2.09
CA VAL A 143 11.78 3.79 -0.84
C VAL A 143 12.67 2.57 -0.82
N ALA A 144 13.19 2.24 0.36
CA ALA A 144 13.95 1.02 0.58
C ALA A 144 13.69 0.48 1.99
N MET A 145 13.73 -0.83 2.14
CA MET A 145 13.58 -1.49 3.44
C MET A 145 14.78 -2.36 3.78
N THR A 146 15.05 -2.43 5.07
CA THR A 146 16.05 -3.36 5.61
C THR A 146 15.64 -3.80 7.02
N VAL A 147 16.15 -4.94 7.46
CA VAL A 147 16.02 -5.36 8.85
C VAL A 147 17.28 -4.99 9.59
N LEU A 148 17.15 -4.10 10.55
CA LEU A 148 18.27 -3.72 11.42
C LEU A 148 18.54 -4.79 12.48
N PRO A 149 19.78 -4.89 12.99
CA PRO A 149 20.07 -5.75 14.15
C PRO A 149 19.14 -5.42 15.33
N ASN A 150 18.58 -6.45 15.97
CA ASN A 150 17.63 -6.32 17.08
C ASN A 150 16.29 -5.63 16.73
N ALA A 151 15.88 -5.65 15.47
CA ALA A 151 14.55 -5.19 15.10
C ALA A 151 13.48 -5.93 15.91
N PRO A 152 12.42 -5.25 16.37
CA PRO A 152 11.33 -5.90 17.08
C PRO A 152 10.63 -6.92 16.19
N ILE A 153 10.06 -7.94 16.80
CA ILE A 153 9.26 -8.95 16.09
C ILE A 153 7.81 -8.49 16.04
N ASP A 154 7.25 -8.46 14.84
CA ASP A 154 5.83 -8.23 14.62
C ASP A 154 5.03 -9.43 15.16
N SER A 155 4.14 -9.19 16.10
CA SER A 155 3.34 -10.24 16.74
C SER A 155 2.35 -10.93 15.81
N ALA A 156 1.93 -10.27 14.73
CA ALA A 156 0.99 -10.82 13.76
C ALA A 156 1.69 -11.75 12.74
N THR A 157 2.92 -11.43 12.37
CA THR A 157 3.65 -12.18 11.34
C THR A 157 4.75 -13.08 11.92
N GLY A 158 5.22 -12.80 13.13
CA GLY A 158 6.39 -13.47 13.72
C GLY A 158 7.71 -13.08 13.04
N LEU A 159 7.73 -12.10 12.17
CA LEU A 159 8.89 -11.64 11.42
C LEU A 159 9.46 -10.34 12.01
N PRO A 160 10.76 -10.08 11.85
CA PRO A 160 11.34 -8.79 12.23
C PRO A 160 10.67 -7.63 11.49
N VAL A 161 10.36 -6.56 12.22
CA VAL A 161 9.81 -5.34 11.64
C VAL A 161 10.87 -4.64 10.80
N PRO A 162 10.62 -4.41 9.49
CA PRO A 162 11.56 -3.68 8.66
C PRO A 162 11.64 -2.20 9.03
N THR A 163 12.83 -1.64 8.88
CA THR A 163 13.05 -0.19 8.87
C THR A 163 12.89 0.32 7.46
N ILE A 164 12.13 1.38 7.29
CA ILE A 164 11.84 2.00 6.01
C ILE A 164 12.70 3.25 5.87
N ALA A 165 13.42 3.35 4.78
CA ALA A 165 14.11 4.55 4.34
C ALA A 165 13.32 5.20 3.20
N VAL A 166 13.26 6.51 3.22
CA VAL A 166 12.47 7.32 2.27
C VAL A 166 13.32 8.48 1.77
N ALA A 167 13.30 8.74 0.46
CA ALA A 167 14.03 9.83 -0.19
C ALA A 167 13.13 10.70 -1.08
#